data_391d613b9efdb25a750c026cff3e3ed9
#
_entry.id   391d613b9efdb25a750c026cff3e3ed9
#
_cell.length_a   1.000
_cell.length_b   1.000
_cell.length_c   1.000
_cell.angle_alpha   90.00
_cell.angle_beta   90.00
_cell.angle_gamma   90.00
#
_symmetry.space_group_name_H-M   'P 1'
#
loop_
_entity.id
_entity.type
_entity.pdbx_description
1 polymer ?
#
loop_
_entity_poly.entity_id
_entity_poly.type
_entity_poly.pdbx_seq_one_letter_code
_entity_poly.pdbx_strand_id
1 'polypeptide(L)'
;LYTYSGTTIMKVDKETGLVLKTGTMAGFSSFSINSATYAEGMIFIGLANGRVQAFNAETLESLWVYQDALGGQPNCPIAYADGYIYTGFWNSETKQANFACLSVTDEDATKTNEAKLPTWTYTHNGFYWAGAYVNSDFVLVTTDDGDNGYTTGYGSILSLNPKTGKLID
;
A
#
# COMPACT_ATOMS: atom_id res chain seq x y z
N LEU A 1 4.95 17.19 -8.24
CA LEU A 1 5.58 16.26 -7.32
C LEU A 1 4.70 16.03 -6.10
N TYR A 2 4.67 14.80 -5.57
CA TYR A 2 3.99 14.49 -4.32
C TYR A 2 5.02 14.00 -3.30
N THR A 3 4.87 14.47 -2.07
CA THR A 3 5.72 14.08 -0.93
C THR A 3 4.91 14.16 0.35
N TYR A 4 5.44 13.65 1.45
CA TYR A 4 4.76 13.70 2.74
C TYR A 4 5.76 13.80 3.89
N SER A 5 5.30 14.37 5.01
CA SER A 5 6.05 14.46 6.25
C SER A 5 5.09 14.41 7.43
N GLY A 6 5.39 13.58 8.44
CA GLY A 6 4.49 13.34 9.56
C GLY A 6 3.14 12.81 9.07
N THR A 7 2.07 13.55 9.30
CA THR A 7 0.71 13.24 8.86
C THR A 7 0.22 14.14 7.73
N THR A 8 1.11 14.82 7.03
CA THR A 8 0.77 15.75 5.96
C THR A 8 1.29 15.26 4.63
N ILE A 9 0.41 15.07 3.65
CA ILE A 9 0.75 14.92 2.25
C ILE A 9 0.78 16.29 1.57
N MET A 10 1.70 16.48 0.64
CA MET A 10 1.93 17.74 -0.07
C MET A 10 2.05 17.51 -1.57
N LYS A 11 1.38 18.37 -2.34
CA LYS A 11 1.63 18.57 -3.77
C LYS A 11 2.59 19.74 -3.92
N VAL A 12 3.73 19.52 -4.54
CA VAL A 12 4.82 20.48 -4.64
C VAL A 12 5.10 20.78 -6.11
N ASP A 13 5.25 22.04 -6.44
CA ASP A 13 5.75 22.47 -7.74
C ASP A 13 7.20 21.98 -7.92
N LYS A 14 7.45 21.25 -9.00
CA LYS A 14 8.77 20.60 -9.21
C LYS A 14 9.88 21.58 -9.62
N GLU A 15 9.53 22.76 -10.16
CA GLU A 15 10.47 23.75 -10.63
C GLU A 15 10.87 24.73 -9.51
N THR A 16 9.86 25.12 -8.70
CA THR A 16 10.06 26.15 -7.68
C THR A 16 10.18 25.60 -6.26
N GLY A 17 9.78 24.36 -6.02
CA GLY A 17 9.70 23.77 -4.68
C GLY A 17 8.53 24.28 -3.83
N LEU A 18 7.66 25.13 -4.37
CA LEU A 18 6.52 25.67 -3.62
C LEU A 18 5.48 24.61 -3.34
N VAL A 19 4.96 24.57 -2.12
CA VAL A 19 3.82 23.73 -1.76
C VAL A 19 2.55 24.31 -2.38
N LEU A 20 1.93 23.54 -3.28
CA LEU A 20 0.71 23.94 -3.99
C LEU A 20 -0.56 23.54 -3.24
N LYS A 21 -0.52 22.40 -2.57
CA LYS A 21 -1.64 21.81 -1.83
C LYS A 21 -1.12 20.97 -0.67
N THR A 22 -1.95 20.85 0.37
CA THR A 22 -1.72 19.91 1.48
C THR A 22 -2.97 19.09 1.75
N GLY A 23 -2.79 17.87 2.25
CA GLY A 23 -3.84 17.00 2.74
C GLY A 23 -3.44 16.34 4.05
N THR A 24 -4.40 15.81 4.78
CA THR A 24 -4.16 15.15 6.06
C THR A 24 -4.23 13.63 5.90
N MET A 25 -3.18 12.94 6.33
CA MET A 25 -3.15 11.47 6.35
C MET A 25 -3.79 10.94 7.63
N ALA A 26 -4.46 9.80 7.54
CA ALA A 26 -5.10 9.09 8.66
C ALA A 26 -4.09 8.51 9.67
N GLY A 27 -2.83 8.62 9.40
CA GLY A 27 -1.70 8.22 10.23
C GLY A 27 -0.40 8.65 9.59
N PHE A 28 0.72 8.31 10.17
CA PHE A 28 2.04 8.58 9.57
C PHE A 28 2.55 7.33 8.86
N SER A 29 3.39 7.52 7.85
CA SER A 29 4.15 6.42 7.27
C SER A 29 5.32 6.09 8.20
N SER A 30 5.36 4.88 8.71
CA SER A 30 6.43 4.45 9.61
C SER A 30 7.76 4.19 8.90
N PHE A 31 7.70 4.03 7.58
CA PHE A 31 8.88 3.82 6.75
C PHE A 31 8.85 4.73 5.53
N SER A 32 9.70 5.73 5.52
CA SER A 32 9.78 6.74 4.48
C SER A 32 10.45 6.29 3.17
N ILE A 33 10.87 5.02 3.09
CA ILE A 33 11.51 4.50 1.88
C ILE A 33 10.51 4.15 0.76
N ASN A 34 9.23 3.95 1.10
CA ASN A 34 8.20 3.68 0.12
C ASN A 34 7.62 5.00 -0.37
N SER A 35 7.84 5.29 -1.64
CA SER A 35 7.22 6.45 -2.30
C SER A 35 5.71 6.26 -2.42
N ALA A 36 4.98 7.37 -2.50
CA ALA A 36 3.59 7.36 -2.90
C ALA A 36 3.45 6.83 -4.34
N THR A 37 2.41 6.06 -4.60
CA THR A 37 2.07 5.57 -5.92
C THR A 37 0.98 6.44 -6.54
N TYR A 38 1.17 6.86 -7.78
CA TYR A 38 0.16 7.59 -8.56
C TYR A 38 -0.46 6.67 -9.59
N ALA A 39 -1.78 6.61 -9.63
CA ALA A 39 -2.54 5.99 -10.71
C ALA A 39 -3.97 6.58 -10.77
N GLU A 40 -4.53 6.67 -11.96
CA GLU A 40 -5.91 7.09 -12.24
C GLU A 40 -6.35 8.39 -11.54
N GLY A 41 -5.46 9.39 -11.46
CA GLY A 41 -5.76 10.65 -10.78
C GLY A 41 -5.76 10.56 -9.26
N MET A 42 -5.26 9.47 -8.70
CA MET A 42 -5.18 9.23 -7.26
C MET A 42 -3.74 9.03 -6.80
N ILE A 43 -3.51 9.31 -5.52
CA ILE A 43 -2.27 9.04 -4.82
C ILE A 43 -2.54 8.03 -3.72
N PHE A 44 -1.75 6.96 -3.67
CA PHE A 44 -1.84 5.90 -2.66
C PHE A 44 -0.62 5.92 -1.77
N ILE A 45 -0.84 5.85 -0.45
CA ILE A 45 0.23 5.87 0.55
C ILE A 45 -0.01 4.75 1.56
N GLY A 46 1.04 3.97 1.83
CA GLY A 46 1.06 3.04 2.95
C GLY A 46 1.31 3.77 4.27
N LEU A 47 0.50 3.51 5.28
CA LEU A 47 0.57 4.11 6.60
C LEU A 47 0.81 3.06 7.68
N ALA A 48 1.31 3.50 8.83
CA ALA A 48 1.51 2.65 9.99
C ALA A 48 0.24 1.88 10.38
N ASN A 49 0.43 0.76 11.07
CA ASN A 49 -0.63 -0.13 11.56
C ASN A 49 -1.47 -0.78 10.43
N GLY A 50 -0.86 -1.08 9.30
CA GLY A 50 -1.49 -1.82 8.22
C GLY A 50 -2.55 -1.02 7.46
N ARG A 51 -2.31 0.28 7.22
CA ARG A 51 -3.23 1.12 6.48
C ARG A 51 -2.72 1.47 5.09
N VAL A 52 -3.66 1.65 4.18
CA VAL A 52 -3.44 2.31 2.90
C VAL A 52 -4.48 3.41 2.75
N GLN A 53 -4.05 4.59 2.34
CA GLN A 53 -4.94 5.72 2.10
C GLN A 53 -4.82 6.21 0.67
N ALA A 54 -5.97 6.48 0.05
CA ALA A 54 -6.07 7.10 -1.26
C ALA A 54 -6.45 8.58 -1.13
N PHE A 55 -5.85 9.40 -1.99
CA PHE A 55 -6.13 10.82 -2.12
C PHE A 55 -6.44 11.17 -3.57
N ASN A 56 -7.32 12.12 -3.77
CA ASN A 56 -7.45 12.80 -5.05
C ASN A 56 -6.14 13.55 -5.36
N ALA A 57 -5.54 13.30 -6.51
CA ALA A 57 -4.22 13.86 -6.85
C ALA A 57 -4.26 15.38 -7.09
N GLU A 58 -5.41 15.97 -7.42
CA GLU A 58 -5.51 17.40 -7.64
C GLU A 58 -5.82 18.17 -6.36
N THR A 59 -6.75 17.67 -5.54
CA THR A 59 -7.23 18.38 -4.36
C THR A 59 -6.51 17.97 -3.07
N LEU A 60 -5.91 16.77 -3.04
CA LEU A 60 -5.39 16.08 -1.86
C LEU A 60 -6.45 15.81 -0.79
N GLU A 61 -7.72 15.81 -1.16
CA GLU A 61 -8.78 15.28 -0.31
C GLU A 61 -8.64 13.77 -0.19
N SER A 62 -8.83 13.25 1.01
CA SER A 62 -8.83 11.82 1.24
C SER A 62 -10.08 11.18 0.65
N LEU A 63 -9.92 10.15 -0.14
CA LEU A 63 -11.02 9.38 -0.73
C LEU A 63 -11.41 8.26 0.24
N TRP A 64 -10.53 7.31 0.43
CA TRP A 64 -10.79 6.14 1.26
C TRP A 64 -9.55 5.71 2.06
N VAL A 65 -9.80 4.93 3.10
CA VAL A 65 -8.77 4.33 3.95
C VAL A 65 -9.03 2.84 4.12
N TYR A 66 -8.09 2.02 3.71
CA TYR A 66 -8.05 0.60 4.04
C TYR A 66 -7.37 0.38 5.38
N GLN A 67 -7.91 -0.50 6.21
CA GLN A 67 -7.31 -0.99 7.44
C GLN A 67 -7.16 -2.50 7.36
N ASP A 68 -5.93 -2.98 7.34
CA ASP A 68 -5.66 -4.42 7.37
C ASP A 68 -6.00 -5.05 8.72
N ALA A 69 -6.60 -6.24 8.69
CA ALA A 69 -7.06 -6.95 9.88
C ALA A 69 -5.91 -7.40 10.81
N LEU A 70 -4.73 -7.68 10.24
CA LEU A 70 -3.53 -8.06 11.01
C LEU A 70 -2.65 -6.87 11.35
N GLY A 71 -2.94 -5.70 10.77
CA GLY A 71 -2.11 -4.52 10.96
C GLY A 71 -0.73 -4.66 10.32
N GLY A 72 0.29 -4.12 10.96
CA GLY A 72 1.68 -4.21 10.52
C GLY A 72 2.21 -2.93 9.89
N GLN A 73 3.46 -2.99 9.44
CA GLN A 73 4.16 -1.88 8.83
C GLN A 73 4.04 -1.92 7.30
N PRO A 74 3.89 -0.78 6.63
CA PRO A 74 3.73 -0.69 5.18
C PRO A 74 5.11 -0.74 4.47
N ASN A 75 5.81 -1.86 4.58
CA ASN A 75 7.17 -1.99 4.07
C ASN A 75 7.24 -2.45 2.60
N CYS A 76 6.11 -2.86 2.03
CA CYS A 76 6.00 -3.28 0.64
C CYS A 76 5.54 -2.09 -0.22
N PRO A 77 6.28 -1.68 -1.26
CA PRO A 77 5.83 -0.69 -2.20
C PRO A 77 4.49 -1.05 -2.84
N ILE A 78 3.65 -0.06 -3.05
CA ILE A 78 2.34 -0.24 -3.68
C ILE A 78 2.54 -0.38 -5.19
N ALA A 79 2.14 -1.50 -5.77
CA ALA A 79 2.05 -1.71 -7.21
C ALA A 79 0.62 -1.42 -7.70
N TYR A 80 0.50 -0.92 -8.93
CA TYR A 80 -0.79 -0.68 -9.58
C TYR A 80 -0.89 -1.49 -10.87
N ALA A 81 -2.04 -2.12 -11.10
CA ALA A 81 -2.41 -2.73 -12.38
C ALA A 81 -3.93 -2.81 -12.55
N ASP A 82 -4.43 -2.42 -13.70
CA ASP A 82 -5.81 -2.65 -14.18
C ASP A 82 -6.91 -2.26 -13.17
N GLY A 83 -6.81 -1.09 -12.54
CA GLY A 83 -7.80 -0.58 -11.58
C GLY A 83 -7.65 -1.14 -10.15
N TYR A 84 -6.52 -1.81 -9.87
CA TYR A 84 -6.23 -2.35 -8.54
C TYR A 84 -4.85 -1.94 -8.08
N ILE A 85 -4.70 -1.78 -6.78
CA ILE A 85 -3.40 -1.68 -6.11
C ILE A 85 -3.12 -2.93 -5.29
N TYR A 86 -1.84 -3.25 -5.18
CA TYR A 86 -1.31 -4.44 -4.53
C TYR A 86 -0.20 -4.03 -3.57
N THR A 87 -0.31 -4.43 -2.32
CA THR A 87 0.71 -4.13 -1.31
C THR A 87 0.66 -5.14 -0.17
N GLY A 88 1.72 -5.22 0.57
CA GLY A 88 1.82 -6.11 1.72
C GLY A 88 2.31 -5.38 2.96
N PHE A 89 2.16 -6.04 4.09
CA PHE A 89 2.57 -5.52 5.39
C PHE A 89 3.58 -6.46 6.04
N TRP A 90 4.23 -5.96 7.06
CA TRP A 90 5.14 -6.72 7.90
C TRP A 90 4.81 -6.51 9.37
N ASN A 91 4.79 -7.59 10.15
CA ASN A 91 4.43 -7.54 11.56
C ASN A 91 5.44 -8.34 12.40
N SER A 92 6.26 -7.63 13.15
CA SER A 92 7.30 -8.23 14.01
C SER A 92 6.74 -9.03 15.18
N GLU A 93 5.53 -8.73 15.63
CA GLU A 93 4.94 -9.34 16.81
C GLU A 93 4.29 -10.68 16.47
N THR A 94 3.44 -10.68 15.47
CA THR A 94 2.64 -11.85 15.09
C THR A 94 3.37 -12.78 14.12
N LYS A 95 4.45 -12.33 13.49
CA LYS A 95 5.17 -13.05 12.43
C LYS A 95 4.29 -13.41 11.23
N GLN A 96 3.12 -12.79 11.13
CA GLN A 96 2.19 -12.95 10.02
C GLN A 96 1.68 -11.59 9.57
N ALA A 97 1.48 -11.45 8.27
CA ALA A 97 0.95 -10.26 7.65
C ALA A 97 0.13 -10.61 6.42
N ASN A 98 -0.70 -9.69 5.99
CA ASN A 98 -1.44 -9.82 4.74
C ASN A 98 -0.73 -9.13 3.60
N PHE A 99 -0.84 -9.72 2.43
CA PHE A 99 -0.74 -9.07 1.14
C PHE A 99 -2.17 -8.79 0.65
N ALA A 100 -2.46 -7.56 0.25
CA ALA A 100 -3.79 -7.11 -0.07
C ALA A 100 -3.90 -6.62 -1.51
N CYS A 101 -5.02 -6.93 -2.16
CA CYS A 101 -5.48 -6.33 -3.41
C CYS A 101 -6.67 -5.43 -3.11
N LEU A 102 -6.59 -4.18 -3.51
CA LEU A 102 -7.64 -3.19 -3.30
C LEU A 102 -8.05 -2.60 -4.64
N SER A 103 -9.37 -2.51 -4.92
CA SER A 103 -9.87 -1.71 -6.02
C SER A 103 -9.54 -0.24 -5.77
N VAL A 104 -9.12 0.50 -6.80
CA VAL A 104 -8.89 1.94 -6.69
C VAL A 104 -10.18 2.76 -6.67
N THR A 105 -11.33 2.14 -7.01
CA THR A 105 -12.62 2.83 -7.08
C THR A 105 -12.94 3.55 -5.77
N ASP A 106 -13.40 4.78 -5.88
CA ASP A 106 -14.05 5.51 -4.80
C ASP A 106 -15.55 5.20 -4.88
N GLU A 107 -16.05 4.40 -3.95
CA GLU A 107 -17.42 3.87 -4.00
C GLU A 107 -18.46 4.93 -3.67
N ASP A 108 -18.11 5.94 -2.87
CA ASP A 108 -19.01 7.05 -2.50
C ASP A 108 -18.26 8.38 -2.49
N ALA A 109 -18.16 9.00 -3.65
CA ALA A 109 -17.48 10.28 -3.85
C ALA A 109 -18.08 11.46 -3.01
N THR A 110 -19.16 11.22 -2.26
CA THR A 110 -19.71 12.22 -1.32
C THR A 110 -19.10 12.11 0.07
N LYS A 111 -18.32 11.06 0.34
CA LYS A 111 -17.65 10.82 1.62
C LYS A 111 -16.14 11.02 1.51
N THR A 112 -15.55 11.40 2.59
CA THR A 112 -14.10 11.42 2.76
C THR A 112 -13.69 10.39 3.80
N ASN A 113 -12.48 9.80 3.66
CA ASN A 113 -11.99 8.74 4.52
C ASN A 113 -12.93 7.52 4.58
N GLU A 114 -13.58 7.19 3.47
CA GLU A 114 -14.43 6.02 3.39
C GLU A 114 -13.65 4.74 3.76
N ALA A 115 -14.29 3.83 4.49
CA ALA A 115 -13.66 2.55 4.85
C ALA A 115 -13.59 1.65 3.61
N LYS A 116 -12.38 1.35 3.14
CA LYS A 116 -12.12 0.49 1.99
C LYS A 116 -12.05 -0.97 2.40
N LEU A 117 -12.76 -1.83 1.67
CA LEU A 117 -12.65 -3.28 1.82
C LEU A 117 -11.66 -3.85 0.78
N PRO A 118 -10.90 -4.90 1.13
CA PRO A 118 -10.03 -5.55 0.17
C PRO A 118 -10.85 -6.39 -0.82
N THR A 119 -10.37 -6.47 -2.06
CA THR A 119 -10.88 -7.43 -3.04
C THR A 119 -10.52 -8.84 -2.59
N TRP A 120 -9.29 -9.01 -2.13
CA TRP A 120 -8.80 -10.21 -1.47
C TRP A 120 -7.57 -9.89 -0.62
N THR A 121 -7.27 -10.77 0.31
CA THR A 121 -6.02 -10.80 1.07
C THR A 121 -5.41 -12.20 1.03
N TYR A 122 -4.09 -12.26 1.12
CA TYR A 122 -3.32 -13.49 1.25
C TYR A 122 -2.40 -13.38 2.46
N THR A 123 -2.56 -14.28 3.43
CA THR A 123 -1.76 -14.26 4.66
C THR A 123 -0.53 -15.14 4.52
N HIS A 124 0.62 -14.58 4.86
CA HIS A 124 1.89 -15.29 4.94
C HIS A 124 2.79 -14.64 6.01
N ASN A 125 4.05 -15.02 6.05
CA ASN A 125 5.09 -14.28 6.78
C ASN A 125 5.17 -12.84 6.26
N GLY A 126 6.00 -11.99 6.68
CA GLY A 126 6.01 -10.60 6.25
C GLY A 126 6.21 -10.39 4.74
N PHE A 127 5.71 -9.28 4.20
CA PHE A 127 5.92 -8.82 2.83
C PHE A 127 6.79 -7.57 2.90
N TYR A 128 7.99 -7.64 2.30
CA TYR A 128 9.05 -6.72 2.66
C TYR A 128 9.78 -6.16 1.43
N TRP A 129 9.92 -4.84 1.36
CA TRP A 129 10.84 -4.06 0.52
C TRP A 129 10.71 -4.20 -1.00
N ALA A 130 10.20 -5.27 -1.53
CA ALA A 130 9.96 -5.43 -2.95
C ALA A 130 8.48 -5.29 -3.25
N GLY A 131 8.14 -4.43 -4.21
CA GLY A 131 6.79 -4.33 -4.75
C GLY A 131 6.44 -5.57 -5.57
N ALA A 132 5.16 -5.80 -5.76
CA ALA A 132 4.70 -6.88 -6.60
C ALA A 132 4.92 -6.58 -8.09
N TYR A 133 5.20 -7.62 -8.86
CA TYR A 133 4.99 -7.60 -10.31
C TYR A 133 3.62 -8.19 -10.61
N VAL A 134 2.82 -7.47 -11.38
CA VAL A 134 1.43 -7.85 -11.68
C VAL A 134 1.19 -7.88 -13.17
N ASN A 135 0.54 -8.94 -13.64
CA ASN A 135 -0.02 -9.02 -14.99
C ASN A 135 -1.39 -9.74 -14.95
N SER A 136 -1.98 -10.04 -16.11
CA SER A 136 -3.29 -10.72 -16.23
C SER A 136 -3.31 -12.12 -15.63
N ASP A 137 -2.17 -12.79 -15.53
CA ASP A 137 -2.09 -14.21 -15.21
C ASP A 137 -1.67 -14.45 -13.78
N PHE A 138 -0.80 -13.58 -13.24
CA PHE A 138 -0.29 -13.75 -11.88
C PHE A 138 0.18 -12.43 -11.23
N VAL A 139 0.25 -12.47 -9.93
CA VAL A 139 0.95 -11.51 -9.06
C VAL A 139 2.17 -12.20 -8.47
N LEU A 140 3.37 -11.76 -8.82
CA LEU A 140 4.59 -12.22 -8.15
C LEU A 140 4.88 -11.30 -6.97
N VAL A 141 5.06 -11.89 -5.81
CA VAL A 141 5.39 -11.20 -4.57
C VAL A 141 6.46 -11.95 -3.79
N THR A 142 7.31 -11.22 -3.10
CA THR A 142 8.32 -11.80 -2.22
C THR A 142 7.89 -11.70 -0.77
N THR A 143 8.21 -12.72 0.01
CA THR A 143 8.00 -12.75 1.45
C THR A 143 9.32 -12.93 2.18
N ASP A 144 9.36 -12.58 3.45
CA ASP A 144 10.41 -12.99 4.35
C ASP A 144 10.01 -14.25 5.16
N ASP A 145 10.81 -14.64 6.13
CA ASP A 145 10.56 -15.79 7.00
C ASP A 145 9.70 -15.42 8.24
N GLY A 146 9.22 -14.19 8.31
CA GLY A 146 8.47 -13.67 9.46
C GLY A 146 9.32 -13.40 10.69
N ASP A 147 10.63 -13.67 10.64
CA ASP A 147 11.53 -13.33 11.74
C ASP A 147 12.15 -11.93 11.56
N ASN A 148 12.53 -11.33 12.67
CA ASN A 148 13.11 -10.00 12.75
C ASN A 148 14.55 -9.94 12.23
N GLY A 149 15.04 -11.06 11.76
CA GLY A 149 16.42 -11.20 11.36
C GLY A 149 16.62 -11.04 9.87
N TYR A 150 17.05 -9.88 9.43
CA TYR A 150 17.77 -9.74 8.15
C TYR A 150 18.91 -10.76 7.99
N THR A 151 19.07 -11.65 8.94
CA THR A 151 20.18 -12.56 9.10
C THR A 151 19.87 -13.99 8.73
N THR A 152 18.59 -14.39 8.68
CA THR A 152 18.21 -15.76 8.36
C THR A 152 18.34 -16.06 6.86
N GLY A 153 18.17 -15.04 6.02
CA GLY A 153 18.38 -15.16 4.57
C GLY A 153 17.34 -16.03 3.85
N TYR A 154 16.24 -16.37 4.51
CA TYR A 154 15.17 -17.16 3.93
C TYR A 154 14.00 -16.26 3.53
N GLY A 155 13.49 -16.49 2.35
CA GLY A 155 12.30 -15.84 1.83
C GLY A 155 11.69 -16.70 0.74
N SER A 156 10.48 -16.39 0.34
CA SER A 156 9.80 -17.08 -0.75
C SER A 156 9.43 -16.09 -1.85
N ILE A 157 9.39 -16.57 -3.08
CA ILE A 157 8.71 -15.91 -4.18
C ILE A 157 7.41 -16.66 -4.39
N LEU A 158 6.29 -15.96 -4.31
CA LEU A 158 4.97 -16.53 -4.45
C LEU A 158 4.32 -16.02 -5.73
N SER A 159 3.60 -16.89 -6.41
CA SER A 159 2.73 -16.56 -7.52
C SER A 159 1.28 -16.68 -7.09
N LEU A 160 0.55 -15.56 -7.09
CA LEU A 160 -0.86 -15.50 -6.69
C LEU A 160 -1.75 -15.21 -7.90
N ASN A 161 -2.95 -15.74 -7.87
CA ASN A 161 -3.97 -15.41 -8.87
C ASN A 161 -4.45 -13.96 -8.67
N PRO A 162 -4.37 -13.08 -9.68
CA PRO A 162 -4.67 -11.65 -9.51
C PRO A 162 -6.14 -11.37 -9.15
N LYS A 163 -7.07 -12.25 -9.53
CA LYS A 163 -8.50 -12.07 -9.27
C LYS A 163 -8.95 -12.61 -7.91
N THR A 164 -8.28 -13.63 -7.41
CA THR A 164 -8.75 -14.37 -6.21
C THR A 164 -7.77 -14.36 -5.05
N GLY A 165 -6.53 -13.94 -5.27
CA GLY A 165 -5.45 -13.99 -4.27
C GLY A 165 -4.99 -15.42 -3.92
N LYS A 166 -5.49 -16.45 -4.59
CA LYS A 166 -5.08 -17.83 -4.31
C LYS A 166 -3.66 -18.10 -4.81
N LEU A 167 -2.92 -18.85 -4.02
CA LEU A 167 -1.59 -19.31 -4.39
C LEU A 167 -1.67 -20.17 -5.66
N ILE A 168 -0.81 -19.87 -6.61
CA ILE A 168 -0.60 -20.68 -7.83
C ILE A 168 0.64 -21.55 -7.61
N ASP A 169 1.75 -20.93 -7.16
CA ASP A 169 3.03 -21.58 -6.90
C ASP A 169 3.90 -20.75 -5.91
#